data_1978a1872922c2d10f39214a7526e6e0
#
_entry.id   1978a1872922c2d10f39214a7526e6e0
#
_cell.length_a   1.000
_cell.length_b   1.000
_cell.length_c   1.000
_cell.angle_alpha   90.00
_cell.angle_beta   90.00
_cell.angle_gamma   90.00
#
_symmetry.space_group_name_H-M   'P 1'
#
loop_
_entity.id
_entity.type
_entity.pdbx_description
1 polymer ?
#
loop_
_entity_poly.entity_id
_entity_poly.type
_entity_poly.pdbx_seq_one_letter_code
_entity_poly.pdbx_strand_id
1 'polypeptide(L)' 'MSTATVRWIAGPVLHAQKHGPFALREAVGVGPQGLLGEVVRIHGDELVVQVYEDTTG' A
#
# COMPACT_ATOMS: atom_id res chain seq x y z
N MET A 1 9.19 12.08 3.45
CA MET A 1 8.43 10.82 3.59
C MET A 1 7.18 10.89 2.74
N SER A 2 6.93 9.87 1.95
CA SER A 2 5.77 9.87 1.06
C SER A 2 4.58 9.21 1.74
N THR A 3 3.40 9.75 1.48
CA THR A 3 2.16 9.21 1.99
C THR A 3 1.21 8.92 0.85
N ALA A 4 0.16 8.18 1.14
CA ALA A 4 -0.88 7.88 0.18
C ALA A 4 -2.21 7.74 0.91
N THR A 5 -3.29 7.98 0.19
CA THR A 5 -4.63 7.86 0.73
C THR A 5 -5.29 6.63 0.15
N VAL A 6 -5.73 5.73 1.02
CA VAL A 6 -6.42 4.51 0.57
C VAL A 6 -7.76 4.90 -0.06
N ARG A 7 -8.00 4.38 -1.27
CA ARG A 7 -9.21 4.67 -2.01
C ARG A 7 -10.20 3.52 -1.91
N TRP A 8 -9.75 2.29 -2.02
CA TRP A 8 -10.59 1.12 -1.82
C TRP A 8 -9.72 -0.10 -1.62
N ILE A 9 -10.33 -1.13 -1.05
CA ILE A 9 -9.67 -2.38 -0.68
C ILE A 9 -10.46 -3.54 -1.25
N ALA A 10 -9.74 -4.51 -1.81
CA ALA A 10 -10.33 -5.75 -2.30
C ALA A 10 -9.44 -6.90 -1.83
N GLY A 11 -9.89 -7.61 -0.79
CA GLY A 11 -9.09 -8.68 -0.19
C GLY A 11 -7.76 -8.15 0.34
N PRO A 12 -6.64 -8.77 0.00
CA PRO A 12 -5.33 -8.32 0.49
C PRO A 12 -4.74 -7.19 -0.35
N VAL A 13 -5.47 -6.70 -1.36
CA VAL A 13 -4.97 -5.68 -2.27
C VAL A 13 -5.72 -4.39 -2.00
N LEU A 14 -4.98 -3.28 -1.90
CA LEU A 14 -5.60 -1.99 -1.80
C LEU A 14 -5.11 -1.07 -2.90
N HIS A 15 -5.96 -0.12 -3.24
CA HIS A 15 -5.66 0.94 -4.19
C HIS A 15 -5.60 2.26 -3.44
N ALA A 16 -4.56 3.03 -3.68
CA ALA A 16 -4.33 4.27 -2.97
C ALA A 16 -3.90 5.35 -3.95
N GLN A 17 -4.18 6.58 -3.60
CA GLN A 17 -3.67 7.74 -4.32
C GLN A 17 -2.40 8.20 -3.64
N LYS A 18 -1.30 8.24 -4.38
CA LYS A 18 -0.03 8.66 -3.80
C LYS A 18 0.06 10.18 -3.73
N HIS A 19 0.74 10.63 -2.68
CA HIS A 19 1.01 12.05 -2.44
C HIS A 19 2.51 12.27 -2.34
N GLY A 20 3.26 11.68 -3.26
CA GLY A 20 4.69 11.78 -3.27
C GLY A 20 5.26 10.57 -3.99
N PRO A 21 6.58 10.46 -4.08
CA PRO A 21 7.19 9.37 -4.81
C PRO A 21 7.13 8.05 -4.05
N PHE A 22 6.87 6.99 -4.80
CA PHE A 22 6.94 5.62 -4.32
C PHE A 22 7.66 4.81 -5.38
N ALA A 23 8.27 3.71 -4.96
CA ALA A 23 8.95 2.80 -5.87
C ALA A 23 8.25 1.45 -5.87
N LEU A 24 8.33 0.75 -7.00
CA LEU A 24 7.87 -0.63 -7.05
C LEU A 24 8.66 -1.45 -6.03
N ARG A 25 7.96 -2.35 -5.37
CA ARG A 25 8.52 -3.24 -4.35
C ARG A 25 8.85 -2.54 -3.04
N GLU A 26 8.55 -1.26 -2.94
CA GLU A 26 8.78 -0.55 -1.69
C GLU A 26 7.89 -1.11 -0.59
N ALA A 27 8.46 -1.32 0.59
CA ALA A 27 7.70 -1.73 1.76
C ALA A 27 6.99 -0.52 2.35
N VAL A 28 5.73 -0.67 2.70
CA VAL A 28 4.92 0.43 3.23
C VAL A 28 4.15 -0.04 4.44
N GLY A 29 3.80 0.90 5.31
CA GLY A 29 2.93 0.65 6.45
C GLY A 29 1.51 1.05 6.10
N VAL A 30 0.55 0.19 6.39
CA VAL A 30 -0.84 0.39 6.04
C VAL A 30 -1.67 0.51 7.30
N GLY A 31 -2.46 1.60 7.36
CA GLY A 31 -3.37 1.84 8.46
C GLY A 31 -2.68 2.27 9.74
N PRO A 32 -3.46 2.52 10.79
CA PRO A 32 -2.90 3.03 12.05
C PRO A 32 -2.01 2.02 12.77
N GLN A 33 -2.18 0.74 12.45
CA GLN A 33 -1.35 -0.31 13.05
C GLN A 33 -0.06 -0.56 12.26
N GLY A 34 0.07 0.07 11.10
CA GLY A 34 1.27 -0.09 10.30
C GLY A 34 1.44 -1.49 9.73
N LEU A 35 0.35 -2.08 9.23
CA LEU A 35 0.43 -3.40 8.62
C LEU A 35 1.39 -3.36 7.44
N LEU A 36 2.21 -4.39 7.33
CA LEU A 36 3.21 -4.44 6.27
C LEU A 36 2.54 -4.66 4.91
N GLY A 37 2.93 -3.84 3.95
CA GLY A 37 2.50 -4.01 2.57
C GLY A 37 3.67 -3.76 1.62
N GLU A 38 3.42 -4.06 0.37
CA GLU A 38 4.42 -3.88 -0.68
C GLU A 38 3.75 -3.23 -1.88
N VAL A 39 4.40 -2.21 -2.44
CA VAL A 39 3.92 -1.57 -3.67
C VAL A 39 4.16 -2.53 -4.83
N VAL A 40 3.07 -2.97 -5.47
CA VAL A 40 3.17 -3.95 -6.56
C VAL A 40 2.86 -3.34 -7.92
N ARG A 41 2.27 -2.14 -7.95
CA ARG A 41 2.00 -1.45 -9.22
C ARG A 41 1.90 0.04 -8.96
N ILE A 42 2.41 0.82 -9.91
CA ILE A 42 2.27 2.27 -9.92
C ILE A 42 1.73 2.67 -11.27
N HIS A 43 0.64 3.43 -11.29
CA HIS A 43 0.05 3.93 -12.52
C HIS A 43 -0.38 5.37 -12.28
N GLY A 44 0.39 6.31 -12.83
CA GLY A 44 0.14 7.73 -12.57
C GLY A 44 0.28 8.01 -11.08
N ASP A 45 -0.76 8.56 -10.48
CA ASP A 45 -0.77 8.82 -9.04
C ASP A 45 -1.45 7.71 -8.24
N GLU A 46 -1.77 6.59 -8.89
CA GLU A 46 -2.38 5.45 -8.22
C GLU A 46 -1.35 4.42 -7.86
N LEU A 47 -1.45 3.93 -6.63
CA LEU A 47 -0.66 2.80 -6.15
C LEU A 47 -1.56 1.60 -5.96
N VAL A 48 -1.02 0.43 -6.29
CA VAL A 48 -1.62 -0.83 -5.88
C VAL A 48 -0.66 -1.46 -4.88
N VAL A 49 -1.19 -1.78 -3.71
CA VAL A 49 -0.38 -2.29 -2.60
C VAL A 49 -0.95 -3.63 -2.18
N GLN A 50 -0.07 -4.61 -2.04
CA GLN A 50 -0.45 -5.90 -1.48
C GLN A 50 -0.11 -5.88 0.00
N VAL A 51 -1.11 -6.15 0.83
CA VAL A 51 -0.96 -6.17 2.28
C VAL A 51 -0.71 -7.60 2.72
N TYR A 52 0.31 -7.78 3.54
CA TYR A 52 0.66 -9.09 4.08
C TYR A 52 -0.03 -9.23 5.42
N GLU A 53 -0.98 -10.15 5.49
CA GLU A 53 -1.65 -10.40 6.75
C GLU A 53 -0.70 -11.09 7.71
N ASP A 54 -0.84 -10.72 8.97
CA ASP A 54 -0.12 -11.40 10.02
C ASP A 54 -0.84 -12.72 10.28
N THR A 55 -0.21 -13.80 9.84
CA THR A 55 -0.80 -15.12 10.00
C THR A 55 -0.30 -15.87 11.21
N THR A 56 0.45 -15.21 12.07
CA THR A 56 0.88 -15.83 13.31
C THR A 56 -0.36 -15.99 14.18
N GLY A 57 -0.87 -17.12 14.14
CA GLY A 57 -2.10 -17.43 14.85
C GLY A 57 -1.86 -17.70 16.27
#